data_ae42bc65e9cd2b737444b2156e89de60
#
_entry.id   ae42bc65e9cd2b737444b2156e89de60
#
_cell.length_a   1.000
_cell.length_b   1.000
_cell.length_c   1.000
_cell.angle_alpha   90.00
_cell.angle_beta   90.00
_cell.angle_gamma   90.00
#
_symmetry.space_group_name_H-M   'P 1'
#
loop_
_entity.id
_entity.type
_entity.pdbx_description
1 polymer ?
#
loop_
_entity_poly.entity_id
_entity_poly.type
_entity_poly.pdbx_seq_one_letter_code
_entity_poly.pdbx_strand_id
1 'polypeptide(L)'
;MNVLFLTMSNQMLKISANGIYTDLARRFYDEGHEVYVMMPFERRSGRKTVLFKEAGIHILGVQTLNVEKTNIIEKGLGQVMLEAQFKAALKKYLGHVRFDLILYSTPPITFAKVIEYAKRQNPQAVSYLMLKDIFPQNAVDLGLLKK
;
A
#
# COMPACT_ATOMS: atom_id res chain seq x y z
N MET A 1 15.88 -10.18 4.45
CA MET A 1 15.49 -8.75 4.46
C MET A 1 14.05 -8.62 4.94
N ASN A 2 13.70 -7.49 5.54
CA ASN A 2 12.32 -7.12 5.84
C ASN A 2 11.80 -6.19 4.73
N VAL A 3 10.78 -6.62 4.02
CA VAL A 3 10.19 -5.89 2.88
C VAL A 3 8.85 -5.29 3.29
N LEU A 4 8.72 -3.97 3.20
CA LEU A 4 7.45 -3.27 3.36
C LEU A 4 6.82 -3.04 1.98
N PHE A 5 5.63 -3.56 1.77
CA PHE A 5 4.88 -3.44 0.54
C PHE A 5 3.64 -2.55 0.76
N LEU A 6 3.62 -1.36 0.14
CA LEU A 6 2.48 -0.44 0.21
C LEU A 6 1.64 -0.55 -1.06
N THR A 7 0.38 -0.91 -0.93
CA THR A 7 -0.54 -1.06 -2.08
C THR A 7 -1.95 -0.60 -1.76
N MET A 8 -2.66 -0.15 -2.79
CA MET A 8 -4.11 0.10 -2.73
C MET A 8 -4.93 -1.13 -3.15
N SER A 9 -4.27 -2.19 -3.62
CA SER A 9 -4.96 -3.38 -4.14
C SER A 9 -5.44 -4.30 -3.03
N ASN A 10 -6.73 -4.64 -3.05
CA ASN A 10 -7.34 -5.64 -2.17
C ASN A 10 -6.99 -7.09 -2.56
N GLN A 11 -6.30 -7.31 -3.68
CA GLN A 11 -5.88 -8.65 -4.12
C GLN A 11 -4.96 -9.33 -3.11
N MET A 12 -4.23 -8.55 -2.32
CA MET A 12 -3.34 -9.06 -1.28
C MET A 12 -4.06 -9.75 -0.11
N LEU A 13 -5.39 -9.70 -0.03
CA LEU A 13 -6.18 -10.49 0.92
C LEU A 13 -6.16 -11.99 0.61
N LYS A 14 -5.86 -12.35 -0.62
CA LYS A 14 -5.75 -13.74 -1.07
C LYS A 14 -4.38 -13.92 -1.73
N ILE A 15 -3.37 -14.11 -0.90
CA ILE A 15 -1.97 -14.25 -1.34
C ILE A 15 -1.78 -15.37 -2.37
N SER A 16 -2.57 -16.44 -2.28
CA SER A 16 -2.55 -17.55 -3.24
C SER A 16 -3.12 -17.21 -4.63
N ALA A 17 -3.82 -16.08 -4.78
CA ALA A 17 -4.33 -15.67 -6.09
C ALA A 17 -3.19 -15.20 -7.01
N ASN A 18 -3.34 -15.44 -8.31
CA ASN A 18 -2.39 -14.95 -9.31
C ASN A 18 -2.53 -13.44 -9.49
N GLY A 19 -1.42 -12.73 -9.52
CA GLY A 19 -1.39 -11.30 -9.71
C GLY A 19 0.00 -10.71 -9.46
N ILE A 20 0.30 -9.58 -10.09
CA ILE A 20 1.63 -8.95 -10.03
C ILE A 20 2.12 -8.77 -8.59
N TYR A 21 1.23 -8.32 -7.70
CA TYR A 21 1.60 -8.04 -6.31
C TYR A 21 1.70 -9.31 -5.47
N THR A 22 0.75 -10.22 -5.63
CA THR A 22 0.72 -11.48 -4.89
C THR A 22 1.87 -12.38 -5.29
N ASP A 23 2.17 -12.48 -6.60
CA ASP A 23 3.29 -13.26 -7.12
C ASP A 23 4.63 -12.70 -6.61
N LEU A 24 4.78 -11.38 -6.64
CA LEU A 24 5.99 -10.71 -6.14
C LEU A 24 6.16 -10.92 -4.64
N ALA A 25 5.08 -10.75 -3.86
CA ALA A 25 5.13 -10.95 -2.41
C ALA A 25 5.48 -12.39 -2.03
N ARG A 26 4.88 -13.38 -2.73
CA ARG A 26 5.23 -14.79 -2.57
C ARG A 26 6.70 -15.04 -2.91
N ARG A 27 7.18 -14.47 -4.02
CA ARG A 27 8.57 -14.66 -4.43
C ARG A 27 9.55 -14.15 -3.38
N PHE A 28 9.32 -12.98 -2.79
CA PHE A 28 10.13 -12.50 -1.67
C PHE A 28 10.07 -13.44 -0.48
N TYR A 29 8.87 -13.94 -0.15
CA TYR A 29 8.71 -14.87 0.96
C TYR A 29 9.44 -16.20 0.70
N ASP A 30 9.33 -16.78 -0.48
CA ASP A 30 9.97 -18.03 -0.89
C ASP A 30 11.52 -17.91 -0.90
N GLU A 31 12.04 -16.70 -1.15
CA GLU A 31 13.46 -16.37 -1.06
C GLU A 31 13.94 -16.14 0.41
N GLY A 32 13.07 -16.41 1.40
CA GLY A 32 13.39 -16.28 2.82
C GLY A 32 13.36 -14.87 3.38
N HIS A 33 12.62 -13.97 2.75
CA HIS A 33 12.43 -12.60 3.26
C HIS A 33 11.16 -12.50 4.11
N GLU A 34 11.19 -11.65 5.14
CA GLU A 34 10.00 -11.29 5.91
C GLU A 34 9.23 -10.21 5.14
N VAL A 35 8.01 -10.51 4.72
CA VAL A 35 7.19 -9.64 3.90
C VAL A 35 6.04 -9.07 4.70
N TYR A 36 5.91 -7.76 4.66
CA TYR A 36 4.88 -6.98 5.33
C TYR A 36 4.10 -6.18 4.26
N VAL A 37 2.82 -6.46 4.14
CA VAL A 37 1.95 -5.77 3.18
C VAL A 37 1.03 -4.83 3.93
N MET A 38 0.96 -3.58 3.52
CA MET A 38 -0.05 -2.63 3.99
C MET A 38 -1.04 -2.33 2.87
N MET A 39 -2.33 -2.50 3.18
CA MET A 39 -3.43 -2.30 2.22
C MET A 39 -4.65 -1.67 2.90
N PRO A 40 -5.53 -0.96 2.16
CA PRO A 40 -6.70 -0.36 2.75
C PRO A 40 -7.81 -1.38 3.00
N PHE A 41 -8.49 -1.24 4.14
CA PHE A 41 -9.81 -1.79 4.40
C PHE A 41 -10.80 -0.63 4.36
N GLU A 42 -11.43 -0.43 3.23
CA GLU A 42 -12.41 0.63 3.10
C GLU A 42 -13.56 0.45 4.10
N ARG A 43 -14.08 1.56 4.62
CA ARG A 43 -15.15 1.61 5.62
C ARG A 43 -16.33 0.71 5.28
N ARG A 44 -16.72 0.65 4.00
CA ARG A 44 -17.83 -0.22 3.54
C ARG A 44 -17.58 -1.71 3.75
N SER A 45 -16.32 -2.14 3.93
CA SER A 45 -16.00 -3.55 4.23
C SER A 45 -16.34 -3.95 5.66
N GLY A 46 -16.62 -2.99 6.55
CA GLY A 46 -16.85 -3.22 7.98
C GLY A 46 -15.60 -3.67 8.75
N ARG A 47 -14.46 -3.83 8.09
CA ARG A 47 -13.22 -4.33 8.71
C ARG A 47 -12.50 -3.20 9.45
N LYS A 48 -11.97 -3.53 10.63
CA LYS A 48 -11.11 -2.65 11.42
C LYS A 48 -9.65 -2.86 11.04
N THR A 49 -8.81 -1.90 11.42
CA THR A 49 -7.35 -2.05 11.28
C THR A 49 -6.87 -3.25 12.07
N VAL A 50 -6.20 -4.18 11.39
CA VAL A 50 -5.69 -5.42 11.99
C VAL A 50 -4.43 -5.90 11.27
N LEU A 51 -3.51 -6.45 12.04
CA LEU A 51 -2.32 -7.16 11.54
C LEU A 51 -2.57 -8.67 11.67
N PHE A 52 -2.41 -9.41 10.60
CA PHE A 52 -2.55 -10.87 10.55
C PHE A 52 -1.56 -11.50 9.58
N LYS A 53 -1.46 -12.82 9.56
CA LYS A 53 -0.66 -13.55 8.58
C LYS A 53 -1.57 -14.29 7.59
N GLU A 54 -1.18 -14.26 6.32
CA GLU A 54 -1.77 -15.06 5.25
C GLU A 54 -0.63 -15.71 4.46
N ALA A 55 -0.63 -17.04 4.39
CA ALA A 55 0.43 -17.83 3.74
C ALA A 55 1.87 -17.40 4.18
N GLY A 56 2.07 -17.13 5.47
CA GLY A 56 3.36 -16.68 6.02
C GLY A 56 3.67 -15.20 5.89
N ILE A 57 2.96 -14.46 5.05
CA ILE A 57 3.13 -13.03 4.81
C ILE A 57 2.33 -12.22 5.83
N HIS A 58 2.93 -11.18 6.40
CA HIS A 58 2.26 -10.26 7.32
C HIS A 58 1.41 -9.26 6.55
N ILE A 59 0.11 -9.19 6.86
CA ILE A 59 -0.82 -8.25 6.22
C ILE A 59 -1.35 -7.29 7.28
N LEU A 60 -1.10 -6.01 7.09
CA LEU A 60 -1.69 -4.94 7.86
C LEU A 60 -2.83 -4.30 7.03
N GLY A 61 -4.05 -4.75 7.29
CA GLY A 61 -5.24 -4.09 6.76
C GLY A 61 -5.51 -2.80 7.53
N VAL A 62 -5.53 -1.67 6.86
CA VAL A 62 -5.72 -0.34 7.46
C VAL A 62 -7.13 0.14 7.18
N GLN A 63 -7.95 0.33 8.21
CA GLN A 63 -9.28 0.91 8.04
C GLN A 63 -9.16 2.34 7.49
N THR A 64 -9.79 2.58 6.34
CA THR A 64 -9.82 3.86 5.65
C THR A 64 -11.25 4.31 5.37
N LEU A 65 -11.43 5.57 5.01
CA LEU A 65 -12.67 6.00 4.35
C LEU A 65 -12.78 5.34 2.98
N ASN A 66 -13.99 5.40 2.38
CA ASN A 66 -14.16 4.88 1.03
C ASN A 66 -13.45 5.82 0.03
N VAL A 67 -12.62 5.25 -0.83
CA VAL A 67 -11.89 5.95 -1.90
C VAL A 67 -12.29 5.45 -3.29
N GLU A 68 -12.84 4.24 -3.37
CA GLU A 68 -13.37 3.67 -4.60
C GLU A 68 -14.91 3.67 -4.57
N LYS A 69 -15.54 3.85 -5.74
CA LYS A 69 -17.01 3.74 -5.92
C LYS A 69 -17.80 4.52 -4.86
N THR A 70 -17.41 5.75 -4.60
CA THR A 70 -18.05 6.64 -3.63
C THR A 70 -18.25 8.04 -4.24
N ASN A 71 -18.95 8.94 -3.56
CA ASN A 71 -19.15 10.31 -4.04
C ASN A 71 -17.82 11.10 -4.02
N ILE A 72 -17.79 12.19 -4.79
CA ILE A 72 -16.57 13.00 -4.99
C ILE A 72 -16.04 13.58 -3.67
N ILE A 73 -16.93 13.98 -2.78
CA ILE A 73 -16.58 14.60 -1.49
C ILE A 73 -15.94 13.56 -0.57
N GLU A 74 -16.56 12.39 -0.42
CA GLU A 74 -16.02 11.30 0.40
C GLU A 74 -14.70 10.78 -0.19
N LYS A 75 -14.61 10.68 -1.52
CA LYS A 75 -13.38 10.31 -2.22
C LYS A 75 -12.24 11.27 -1.92
N GLY A 76 -12.48 12.58 -2.03
CA GLY A 76 -11.49 13.61 -1.75
C GLY A 76 -11.03 13.57 -0.29
N LEU A 77 -11.96 13.51 0.65
CA LEU A 77 -11.66 13.40 2.07
C LEU A 77 -10.91 12.10 2.39
N GLY A 78 -11.35 10.98 1.80
CA GLY A 78 -10.71 9.68 1.93
C GLY A 78 -9.25 9.68 1.49
N GLN A 79 -8.94 10.31 0.37
CA GLN A 79 -7.58 10.45 -0.14
C GLN A 79 -6.69 11.29 0.79
N VAL A 80 -7.20 12.40 1.32
CA VAL A 80 -6.44 13.25 2.27
C VAL A 80 -6.18 12.51 3.58
N MET A 81 -7.16 11.76 4.10
CA MET A 81 -7.04 11.05 5.35
C MET A 81 -6.23 9.73 5.26
N LEU A 82 -6.19 9.13 4.08
CA LEU A 82 -5.54 7.83 3.84
C LEU A 82 -4.10 7.82 4.36
N GLU A 83 -3.36 8.86 4.05
CA GLU A 83 -1.96 9.00 4.42
C GLU A 83 -1.77 9.04 5.93
N ALA A 84 -2.61 9.80 6.65
CA ALA A 84 -2.58 9.87 8.10
C ALA A 84 -2.94 8.52 8.74
N GLN A 85 -3.96 7.83 8.20
CA GLN A 85 -4.40 6.52 8.66
C GLN A 85 -3.32 5.45 8.47
N PHE A 86 -2.70 5.40 7.29
CA PHE A 86 -1.60 4.48 7.01
C PHE A 86 -0.38 4.76 7.90
N LYS A 87 0.02 6.02 8.05
CA LYS A 87 1.13 6.41 8.92
C LYS A 87 0.87 6.03 10.38
N ALA A 88 -0.34 6.27 10.89
CA ALA A 88 -0.72 5.90 12.25
C ALA A 88 -0.69 4.37 12.44
N ALA A 89 -1.22 3.61 11.47
CA ALA A 89 -1.19 2.16 11.50
C ALA A 89 0.24 1.60 11.43
N LEU A 90 1.07 2.12 10.52
CA LEU A 90 2.49 1.75 10.42
C LEU A 90 3.21 1.96 11.75
N LYS A 91 3.06 3.13 12.35
CA LYS A 91 3.65 3.45 13.67
C LYS A 91 3.19 2.48 14.76
N LYS A 92 1.88 2.21 14.82
CA LYS A 92 1.26 1.40 15.89
C LYS A 92 1.61 -0.07 15.78
N TYR A 93 1.54 -0.65 14.58
CA TYR A 93 1.61 -2.10 14.39
C TYR A 93 2.99 -2.58 13.93
N LEU A 94 3.74 -1.76 13.21
CA LEU A 94 5.02 -2.13 12.60
C LEU A 94 6.17 -1.19 12.99
N GLY A 95 5.96 -0.27 13.93
CA GLY A 95 6.99 0.69 14.37
C GLY A 95 8.25 0.06 14.99
N HIS A 96 8.17 -1.20 15.40
CA HIS A 96 9.29 -1.99 15.93
C HIS A 96 10.05 -2.74 14.84
N VAL A 97 9.49 -2.86 13.62
CA VAL A 97 10.12 -3.56 12.50
C VAL A 97 11.12 -2.63 11.81
N ARG A 98 12.30 -3.17 11.51
CA ARG A 98 13.31 -2.48 10.68
C ARG A 98 13.20 -3.00 9.27
N PHE A 99 12.87 -2.12 8.33
CA PHE A 99 12.71 -2.45 6.92
C PHE A 99 14.01 -2.20 6.15
N ASP A 100 14.29 -3.10 5.20
CA ASP A 100 15.42 -3.00 4.27
C ASP A 100 14.96 -2.49 2.90
N LEU A 101 13.72 -2.83 2.52
CA LEU A 101 13.10 -2.42 1.26
C LEU A 101 11.69 -1.88 1.52
N ILE A 102 11.38 -0.71 0.95
CA ILE A 102 10.05 -0.12 0.92
C ILE A 102 9.59 -0.10 -0.53
N LEU A 103 8.67 -0.99 -0.88
CA LEU A 103 8.14 -1.16 -2.21
C LEU A 103 6.73 -0.59 -2.28
N TYR A 104 6.45 0.22 -3.30
CA TYR A 104 5.15 0.86 -3.49
C TYR A 104 4.83 1.06 -4.96
N SER A 105 3.56 1.18 -5.28
CA SER A 105 3.09 1.32 -6.67
C SER A 105 2.34 2.63 -6.90
N THR A 106 2.34 3.09 -8.16
CA THR A 106 1.45 4.15 -8.64
C THR A 106 0.02 3.66 -8.88
N PRO A 107 -0.97 4.53 -8.85
CA PRO A 107 -0.97 5.80 -8.17
C PRO A 107 -1.19 5.58 -6.68
N PRO A 108 -0.48 6.08 -5.75
CA PRO A 108 -0.97 7.31 -5.23
C PRO A 108 0.14 8.26 -4.75
N ILE A 109 0.05 9.47 -5.19
CA ILE A 109 0.66 10.64 -4.55
C ILE A 109 0.42 10.62 -3.02
N THR A 110 -0.67 9.96 -2.59
CA THR A 110 -1.11 9.84 -1.19
C THR A 110 -0.23 8.98 -0.28
N PHE A 111 0.78 8.26 -0.79
CA PHE A 111 1.73 7.54 0.09
C PHE A 111 3.03 8.31 0.38
N ALA A 112 3.21 9.51 -0.17
CA ALA A 112 4.47 10.23 -0.06
C ALA A 112 4.94 10.41 1.40
N LYS A 113 4.07 10.89 2.29
CA LYS A 113 4.42 11.06 3.73
C LYS A 113 4.49 9.75 4.50
N VAL A 114 3.81 8.69 4.05
CA VAL A 114 3.95 7.35 4.62
C VAL A 114 5.35 6.81 4.32
N ILE A 115 5.78 6.94 3.07
CA ILE A 115 7.12 6.53 2.61
C ILE A 115 8.19 7.35 3.30
N GLU A 116 8.02 8.67 3.37
CA GLU A 116 8.94 9.56 4.09
C GLU A 116 9.08 9.15 5.56
N TYR A 117 7.95 8.88 6.24
CA TYR A 117 7.97 8.39 7.60
C TYR A 117 8.70 7.05 7.72
N ALA A 118 8.39 6.09 6.86
CA ALA A 118 9.03 4.78 6.85
C ALA A 118 10.54 4.90 6.61
N LYS A 119 10.98 5.76 5.69
CA LYS A 119 12.40 6.06 5.41
C LYS A 119 13.10 6.72 6.60
N ARG A 120 12.46 7.67 7.28
CA ARG A 120 13.03 8.30 8.49
C ARG A 120 13.26 7.29 9.61
N GLN A 121 12.39 6.28 9.74
CA GLN A 121 12.57 5.21 10.72
C GLN A 121 13.59 4.15 10.26
N ASN A 122 13.84 4.06 8.96
CA ASN A 122 14.73 3.10 8.31
C ASN A 122 15.63 3.82 7.28
N PRO A 123 16.63 4.63 7.72
CA PRO A 123 17.42 5.45 6.80
C PRO A 123 18.15 4.64 5.73
N GLN A 124 18.53 3.40 6.04
CA GLN A 124 19.24 2.49 5.14
C GLN A 124 18.32 1.74 4.17
N ALA A 125 16.97 1.75 4.41
CA ALA A 125 16.04 1.06 3.52
C ALA A 125 16.09 1.63 2.10
N VAL A 126 16.03 0.77 1.11
CA VAL A 126 15.86 1.17 -0.29
C VAL A 126 14.39 1.46 -0.55
N SER A 127 14.07 2.55 -1.24
CA SER A 127 12.71 2.83 -1.72
C SER A 127 12.60 2.46 -3.18
N TYR A 128 11.65 1.61 -3.52
CA TYR A 128 11.44 1.14 -4.88
C TYR A 128 10.01 1.44 -5.35
N LEU A 129 9.89 2.28 -6.38
CA LEU A 129 8.61 2.60 -7.01
C LEU A 129 8.34 1.64 -8.17
N MET A 130 7.23 0.90 -8.08
CA MET A 130 6.67 0.16 -9.21
C MET A 130 5.81 1.13 -10.05
N LEU A 131 6.41 1.72 -11.06
CA LEU A 131 5.75 2.66 -11.95
C LEU A 131 4.93 1.89 -13.00
N LYS A 132 3.63 1.76 -12.78
CA LYS A 132 2.72 1.06 -13.70
C LYS A 132 2.00 2.00 -14.65
N ASP A 133 1.56 3.15 -14.13
CA ASP A 133 0.78 4.13 -14.87
C ASP A 133 1.41 5.52 -14.76
N ILE A 134 1.63 6.18 -15.87
CA ILE A 134 2.15 7.54 -15.93
C ILE A 134 0.96 8.50 -15.99
N PHE A 135 0.19 8.58 -14.89
CA PHE A 135 -0.89 9.54 -14.79
C PHE A 135 -0.32 10.95 -14.48
N PRO A 136 -0.80 12.03 -15.10
CA PRO A 136 -1.97 12.10 -16.02
C PRO A 136 -1.67 11.85 -17.50
N GLN A 137 -0.41 11.58 -17.89
CA GLN A 137 -0.02 11.46 -19.30
C GLN A 137 -0.81 10.37 -20.03
N ASN A 138 -0.96 9.18 -19.44
CA ASN A 138 -1.74 8.11 -20.03
C ASN A 138 -3.21 8.49 -20.27
N ALA A 139 -3.81 9.33 -19.41
CA ALA A 139 -5.17 9.82 -19.59
C ALA A 139 -5.28 10.83 -20.73
N VAL A 140 -4.23 11.65 -20.96
CA VAL A 140 -4.14 12.55 -22.12
C VAL A 140 -3.98 11.75 -23.41
N ASP A 141 -3.09 10.74 -23.42
CA ASP A 141 -2.81 9.92 -24.59
C ASP A 141 -4.03 9.09 -25.01
N LEU A 142 -4.87 8.68 -24.04
CA LEU A 142 -6.15 8.01 -24.28
C LEU A 142 -7.31 8.98 -24.60
N GLY A 143 -7.06 10.29 -24.66
CA GLY A 143 -8.09 11.29 -24.96
C GLY A 143 -9.09 11.54 -23.82
N LEU A 144 -8.83 11.04 -22.63
CA LEU A 144 -9.69 11.23 -21.46
C LEU A 144 -9.51 12.60 -20.78
N LEU A 145 -8.35 13.21 -20.97
CA LEU A 145 -8.02 14.56 -20.51
C LEU A 145 -7.51 15.40 -21.68
N LYS A 146 -7.87 16.67 -21.70
CA LYS A 146 -7.29 17.65 -22.65
C LYS A 146 -5.86 18.01 -22.21
N LYS A 147 -4.99 18.26 -23.19
CA LYS A 147 -3.64 18.82 -22.94
C LYS A 147 -3.74 20.18 -22.30
#